data_a0125acf6e8a638428d0a71e76ad8924
#
_entry.id   a0125acf6e8a638428d0a71e76ad8924
#
_cell.length_a   1.000
_cell.length_b   1.000
_cell.length_c   1.000
_cell.angle_alpha   90.00
_cell.angle_beta   90.00
_cell.angle_gamma   90.00
#
_symmetry.space_group_name_H-M   'P 1'
#
loop_
_entity.id
_entity.type
_entity.pdbx_description
1 polymer ?
#
loop_
_entity_poly.entity_id
_entity_poly.type
_entity_poly.pdbx_seq_one_letter_code
_entity_poly.pdbx_strand_id
1 'polypeptide(L)'
;MKKDLNYYLNLPYTITIKRLDDGDYFAQYADMGLTKNNLMAGWGTTEAEAIADLKEAFACYVEGALKNGESIYEPIDENVKVRINLTIPKGVLNAIDAVTNNRSAWLSELAKKILAV
;
A
#
# COMPACT_ATOMS: atom_id res chain seq x y z
N MET A 1 -7.43 17.46 -0.21
CA MET A 1 -6.41 17.08 0.81
C MET A 1 -5.02 17.32 0.25
N LYS A 2 -4.19 18.00 1.01
CA LYS A 2 -2.82 18.30 0.57
C LYS A 2 -1.90 17.09 0.83
N LYS A 3 -1.27 16.58 -0.21
CA LYS A 3 -0.30 15.48 -0.09
C LYS A 3 1.09 16.06 0.19
N ASP A 4 1.34 16.33 1.45
CA ASP A 4 2.62 16.83 1.93
C ASP A 4 3.48 15.70 2.53
N LEU A 5 4.62 16.07 3.13
CA LEU A 5 5.51 15.10 3.77
C LEU A 5 4.79 14.26 4.82
N ASN A 6 3.98 14.88 5.69
CA ASN A 6 3.25 14.17 6.72
C ASN A 6 2.25 13.17 6.14
N TYR A 7 1.61 13.50 5.04
CA TYR A 7 0.71 12.58 4.35
C TYR A 7 1.42 11.28 3.99
N TYR A 8 2.58 11.38 3.33
CA TYR A 8 3.32 10.18 2.91
C TYR A 8 3.93 9.41 4.08
N LEU A 9 4.40 10.10 5.12
CA LEU A 9 4.98 9.44 6.30
C LEU A 9 3.96 8.62 7.08
N ASN A 10 2.68 8.93 6.95
CA ASN A 10 1.59 8.24 7.67
C ASN A 10 0.89 7.17 6.83
N LEU A 11 1.32 6.95 5.59
CA LEU A 11 0.75 5.89 4.75
C LEU A 11 1.16 4.50 5.26
N PRO A 12 0.31 3.47 5.02
CA PRO A 12 0.56 2.12 5.54
C PRO A 12 1.56 1.34 4.69
N TYR A 13 2.78 1.84 4.56
CA TYR A 13 3.85 1.11 3.88
C TYR A 13 4.27 -0.11 4.71
N THR A 14 4.62 -1.19 4.03
CA THR A 14 5.10 -2.40 4.67
C THR A 14 6.61 -2.31 4.86
N ILE A 15 7.06 -2.46 6.10
CA ILE A 15 8.48 -2.44 6.45
C ILE A 15 8.91 -3.86 6.82
N THR A 16 10.02 -4.32 6.25
CA THR A 16 10.64 -5.58 6.63
C THR A 16 11.90 -5.30 7.44
N ILE A 17 12.11 -6.10 8.48
CA ILE A 17 13.28 -5.98 9.36
C ILE A 17 14.03 -7.31 9.35
N LYS A 18 15.33 -7.23 9.13
CA LYS A 18 16.20 -8.40 9.12
C LYS A 18 17.32 -8.22 10.15
N ARG A 19 17.54 -9.25 10.94
CA ARG A 19 18.71 -9.29 11.85
C ARG A 19 19.93 -9.71 11.05
N LEU A 20 21.00 -8.94 11.16
CA LEU A 20 22.28 -9.23 10.49
C LEU A 20 23.16 -10.13 11.36
N ASP A 21 24.19 -10.72 10.75
CA ASP A 21 25.09 -11.66 11.43
C ASP A 21 25.86 -11.04 12.59
N ASP A 22 26.11 -9.72 12.52
CA ASP A 22 26.79 -8.98 13.58
C ASP A 22 25.87 -8.58 14.74
N GLY A 23 24.58 -8.93 14.65
CA GLY A 23 23.58 -8.58 15.65
C GLY A 23 22.85 -7.28 15.42
N ASP A 24 23.23 -6.52 14.42
CA ASP A 24 22.51 -5.30 14.02
C ASP A 24 21.25 -5.63 13.25
N TYR A 25 20.41 -4.64 13.05
CA TYR A 25 19.14 -4.77 12.31
C TYR A 25 19.16 -3.93 11.06
N PHE A 26 18.54 -4.45 10.02
CA PHE A 26 18.38 -3.79 8.72
C PHE A 26 16.90 -3.70 8.40
N ALA A 27 16.42 -2.48 8.12
CA ALA A 27 15.04 -2.22 7.77
C ALA A 27 14.94 -1.70 6.33
N GLN A 28 13.93 -2.14 5.60
CA GLN A 28 13.65 -1.64 4.26
C GLN A 28 12.15 -1.75 3.98
N TYR A 29 11.69 -1.01 2.98
CA TYR A 29 10.31 -1.13 2.52
C TYR A 29 10.17 -2.36 1.63
N ALA A 30 9.07 -3.11 1.83
CA ALA A 30 8.74 -4.28 1.03
C ALA A 30 7.97 -3.93 -0.24
N ASP A 31 7.39 -2.73 -0.29
CA ASP A 31 6.57 -2.31 -1.43
C ASP A 31 7.42 -2.14 -2.68
N MET A 32 7.08 -2.87 -3.75
CA MET A 32 7.86 -2.90 -4.99
C MET A 32 8.03 -1.53 -5.65
N GLY A 33 7.04 -0.63 -5.47
CA GLY A 33 7.12 0.72 -5.99
C GLY A 33 8.23 1.56 -5.35
N LEU A 34 8.70 1.18 -4.16
CA LEU A 34 9.79 1.86 -3.45
C LEU A 34 11.13 1.14 -3.60
N THR A 35 11.13 -0.16 -3.82
CA THR A 35 12.36 -0.96 -3.88
C THR A 35 13.18 -0.69 -5.13
N LYS A 36 12.60 -0.11 -6.18
CA LYS A 36 13.32 0.23 -7.41
C LYS A 36 14.50 1.18 -7.20
N ASN A 37 14.46 1.98 -6.15
CA ASN A 37 15.48 3.00 -5.89
C ASN A 37 16.53 2.60 -4.88
N ASN A 38 16.52 1.39 -4.38
CA ASN A 38 17.55 0.72 -3.57
C ASN A 38 18.29 1.53 -2.48
N LEU A 39 17.96 2.81 -2.32
CA LEU A 39 18.68 3.71 -1.43
C LEU A 39 17.97 3.93 -0.10
N MET A 40 16.73 3.45 0.01
CA MET A 40 15.97 3.62 1.24
C MET A 40 16.12 2.38 2.12
N ALA A 41 17.06 2.46 3.01
CA ALA A 41 17.31 1.42 4.00
C ALA A 41 17.70 2.06 5.32
N GLY A 42 17.47 1.35 6.40
CA GLY A 42 17.84 1.78 7.73
C GLY A 42 18.61 0.71 8.47
N TRP A 43 19.58 1.11 9.29
CA TRP A 43 20.36 0.24 10.13
C TRP A 43 20.32 0.73 11.57
N GLY A 44 20.41 -0.17 12.51
CA GLY A 44 20.46 0.16 13.92
C GLY A 44 20.87 -1.03 14.77
N THR A 45 21.21 -0.76 16.02
CA THR A 45 21.51 -1.81 16.99
C THR A 45 20.26 -2.43 17.58
N THR A 46 19.11 -1.78 17.38
CA THR A 46 17.78 -2.27 17.75
C THR A 46 16.84 -2.15 16.55
N GLU A 47 15.73 -2.88 16.59
CA GLU A 47 14.69 -2.79 15.56
C GLU A 47 14.13 -1.37 15.45
N ALA A 48 13.90 -0.72 16.60
CA ALA A 48 13.38 0.64 16.63
C ALA A 48 14.35 1.64 15.97
N GLU A 49 15.64 1.50 16.20
CA GLU A 49 16.65 2.35 15.58
C GLU A 49 16.69 2.16 14.06
N ALA A 50 16.63 0.91 13.60
CA ALA A 50 16.61 0.60 12.17
C ALA A 50 15.39 1.21 11.48
N ILE A 51 14.21 1.12 12.11
CA ILE A 51 12.98 1.72 11.58
C ILE A 51 13.10 3.25 11.54
N ALA A 52 13.61 3.87 12.59
CA ALA A 52 13.78 5.31 12.66
C ALA A 52 14.72 5.81 11.56
N ASP A 53 15.82 5.11 11.34
CA ASP A 53 16.78 5.42 10.28
C ASP A 53 16.15 5.29 8.89
N LEU A 54 15.37 4.23 8.67
CA LEU A 54 14.63 4.04 7.42
C LEU A 54 13.63 5.18 7.17
N LYS A 55 12.88 5.58 8.19
CA LYS A 55 11.90 6.66 8.06
C LYS A 55 12.55 8.00 7.76
N GLU A 56 13.71 8.25 8.32
CA GLU A 56 14.49 9.45 8.03
C GLU A 56 14.95 9.48 6.56
N ALA A 57 15.45 8.35 6.06
CA ALA A 57 15.82 8.21 4.66
C ALA A 57 14.61 8.40 3.74
N PHE A 58 13.46 7.86 4.12
CA PHE A 58 12.21 8.00 3.37
C PHE A 58 11.74 9.46 3.35
N ALA A 59 11.84 10.16 4.48
CA ALA A 59 11.49 11.59 4.55
C ALA A 59 12.33 12.42 3.58
N CYS A 60 13.62 12.17 3.50
CA CYS A 60 14.50 12.83 2.53
C CYS A 60 14.09 12.55 1.08
N TYR A 61 13.75 11.30 0.79
CA TYR A 61 13.27 10.91 -0.54
C TYR A 61 11.97 11.64 -0.90
N VAL A 62 11.00 11.67 0.03
CA VAL A 62 9.70 12.32 -0.20
C VAL A 62 9.88 13.82 -0.43
N GLU A 63 10.69 14.48 0.40
CA GLU A 63 10.96 15.90 0.24
C GLU A 63 11.54 16.21 -1.14
N GLY A 64 12.51 15.44 -1.58
CA GLY A 64 13.11 15.59 -2.91
C GLY A 64 12.10 15.36 -4.02
N ALA A 65 11.29 14.32 -3.92
CA ALA A 65 10.28 14.00 -4.92
C ALA A 65 9.20 15.07 -5.01
N LEU A 66 8.73 15.60 -3.88
CA LEU A 66 7.75 16.68 -3.85
C LEU A 66 8.30 17.96 -4.47
N LYS A 67 9.56 18.26 -4.19
CA LYS A 67 10.23 19.45 -4.73
C LYS A 67 10.39 19.36 -6.24
N ASN A 68 10.65 18.17 -6.77
CA ASN A 68 10.88 17.93 -8.20
C ASN A 68 9.61 17.58 -8.97
N GLY A 69 8.45 17.50 -8.29
CA GLY A 69 7.19 17.11 -8.91
C GLY A 69 7.14 15.65 -9.34
N GLU A 70 7.94 14.79 -8.74
CA GLU A 70 7.98 13.37 -9.04
C GLU A 70 6.85 12.62 -8.35
N SER A 71 6.39 11.53 -8.96
CA SER A 71 5.38 10.66 -8.38
C SER A 71 5.97 9.82 -7.25
N ILE A 72 5.23 9.71 -6.15
CA ILE A 72 5.60 8.88 -5.00
C ILE A 72 4.62 7.73 -4.92
N TYR A 73 5.15 6.50 -4.79
CA TYR A 73 4.31 5.32 -4.65
C TYR A 73 3.46 5.40 -3.38
N GLU A 74 2.16 5.09 -3.51
CA GLU A 74 1.25 5.00 -2.39
C GLU A 74 0.75 3.56 -2.27
N PRO A 75 0.79 2.96 -1.07
CA PRO A 75 0.33 1.58 -0.90
C PRO A 75 -1.17 1.48 -1.10
N ILE A 76 -1.62 0.34 -1.63
CA ILE A 76 -3.04 0.07 -1.80
C ILE A 76 -3.61 -0.38 -0.46
N ASP A 77 -4.63 0.32 0.03
CA ASP A 77 -5.39 -0.12 1.19
C ASP A 77 -6.54 -1.01 0.70
N GLU A 78 -6.42 -2.31 0.93
CA GLU A 78 -7.41 -3.29 0.50
C GLU A 78 -8.77 -3.12 1.20
N ASN A 79 -8.80 -2.40 2.30
CA ASN A 79 -10.03 -2.15 3.04
C ASN A 79 -10.81 -0.95 2.51
N VAL A 80 -10.20 -0.13 1.66
CA VAL A 80 -10.88 1.01 1.04
C VAL A 80 -11.79 0.51 -0.06
N LYS A 81 -13.08 0.81 0.07
CA LYS A 81 -14.07 0.47 -0.93
C LYS A 81 -14.09 1.54 -2.01
N VAL A 82 -13.91 1.11 -3.25
CA VAL A 82 -13.98 1.99 -4.42
C VAL A 82 -15.37 1.87 -5.04
N ARG A 83 -16.00 3.02 -5.30
CA ARG A 83 -17.30 3.05 -5.97
C ARG A 83 -17.10 2.90 -7.48
N ILE A 84 -17.68 1.84 -8.04
CA ILE A 84 -17.62 1.55 -9.47
C ILE A 84 -19.03 1.59 -10.04
N ASN A 85 -19.22 2.30 -11.16
CA ASN A 85 -20.47 2.32 -11.90
C ASN A 85 -20.35 1.33 -13.06
N LEU A 86 -21.17 0.28 -13.03
CA LEU A 86 -21.19 -0.75 -14.05
C LEU A 86 -22.52 -0.72 -14.81
N THR A 87 -22.46 -0.93 -16.13
CA THR A 87 -23.66 -1.14 -16.94
C THR A 87 -23.90 -2.65 -17.06
N ILE A 88 -24.99 -3.13 -16.50
CA ILE A 88 -25.35 -4.54 -16.48
C ILE A 88 -26.72 -4.73 -17.13
N PRO A 89 -26.90 -5.72 -18.04
CA PRO A 89 -28.22 -6.00 -18.61
C PRO A 89 -29.23 -6.29 -17.52
N LYS A 90 -30.47 -5.76 -17.71
CA LYS A 90 -31.54 -5.88 -16.71
C LYS A 90 -31.83 -7.32 -16.31
N GLY A 91 -31.78 -8.26 -17.26
CA GLY A 91 -32.02 -9.67 -16.96
C GLY A 91 -30.97 -10.26 -16.03
N VAL A 92 -29.69 -9.89 -16.21
CA VAL A 92 -28.60 -10.33 -15.34
C VAL A 92 -28.76 -9.72 -13.95
N LEU A 93 -29.13 -8.45 -13.88
CA LEU A 93 -29.34 -7.77 -12.60
C LEU A 93 -30.48 -8.41 -11.81
N ASN A 94 -31.60 -8.74 -12.49
CA ASN A 94 -32.72 -9.42 -11.87
C ASN A 94 -32.33 -10.81 -11.35
N ALA A 95 -31.49 -11.52 -12.07
CA ALA A 95 -30.98 -12.84 -11.63
C ALA A 95 -30.11 -12.71 -10.38
N ILE A 96 -29.30 -11.66 -10.29
CA ILE A 96 -28.49 -11.38 -9.09
C ILE A 96 -29.40 -11.06 -7.91
N ASP A 97 -30.42 -10.23 -8.10
CA ASP A 97 -31.37 -9.86 -7.05
C ASP A 97 -32.18 -11.04 -6.53
N ALA A 98 -32.37 -12.07 -7.35
CA ALA A 98 -33.04 -13.29 -6.94
C ALA A 98 -32.23 -14.11 -5.94
N VAL A 99 -30.90 -13.98 -5.93
CA VAL A 99 -30.00 -14.75 -5.07
C VAL A 99 -29.38 -13.96 -3.93
N THR A 100 -29.44 -12.63 -3.97
CA THR A 100 -28.85 -11.79 -2.92
C THR A 100 -29.60 -10.48 -2.73
N ASN A 101 -29.58 -9.97 -1.49
CA ASN A 101 -30.08 -8.64 -1.17
C ASN A 101 -28.97 -7.58 -1.25
N ASN A 102 -27.72 -8.00 -1.42
CA ASN A 102 -26.57 -7.10 -1.49
C ASN A 102 -25.75 -7.40 -2.73
N ARG A 103 -26.05 -6.66 -3.81
CA ARG A 103 -25.38 -6.81 -5.11
C ARG A 103 -23.88 -6.63 -5.03
N SER A 104 -23.43 -5.60 -4.31
CA SER A 104 -22.01 -5.26 -4.22
C SER A 104 -21.21 -6.36 -3.51
N ALA A 105 -21.73 -6.87 -2.40
CA ALA A 105 -21.09 -7.96 -1.67
C ALA A 105 -21.04 -9.23 -2.50
N TRP A 106 -22.14 -9.56 -3.21
CA TRP A 106 -22.21 -10.75 -4.04
C TRP A 106 -21.20 -10.68 -5.20
N LEU A 107 -21.11 -9.55 -5.88
CA LEU A 107 -20.16 -9.34 -6.98
C LEU A 107 -18.72 -9.37 -6.49
N SER A 108 -18.43 -8.79 -5.32
CA SER A 108 -17.09 -8.81 -4.73
C SER A 108 -16.65 -10.23 -4.39
N GLU A 109 -17.54 -11.04 -3.80
CA GLU A 109 -17.24 -12.44 -3.46
C GLU A 109 -17.01 -13.28 -4.71
N LEU A 110 -17.85 -13.09 -5.74
CA LEU A 110 -17.69 -13.79 -7.01
C LEU A 110 -16.36 -13.45 -7.68
N ALA A 111 -16.00 -12.15 -7.72
CA ALA A 111 -14.74 -11.71 -8.28
C ALA A 111 -13.54 -12.31 -7.56
N LYS A 112 -13.58 -12.36 -6.22
CA LYS A 112 -12.54 -13.00 -5.41
C LYS A 112 -12.36 -14.47 -5.76
N LYS A 113 -13.45 -15.21 -5.94
CA LYS A 113 -13.40 -16.63 -6.31
C LYS A 113 -12.77 -16.85 -7.69
N ILE A 114 -13.15 -16.01 -8.67
CA ILE A 114 -12.66 -16.13 -10.05
C ILE A 114 -11.19 -15.74 -10.14
N LEU A 115 -10.79 -14.68 -9.43
CA LEU A 115 -9.42 -14.14 -9.46
C LEU A 115 -8.48 -14.85 -8.50
N ALA A 116 -8.99 -15.73 -7.62
CA ALA A 116 -8.24 -16.43 -6.59
C ALA A 116 -7.48 -15.47 -5.66
N VAL A 117 -8.14 -14.38 -5.27
CA VAL A 117 -7.56 -13.35 -4.42
C VAL A 117 -8.06 -13.48 -2.98
#